data_425bae5102fec61e1c2170b8019d0248
#
_entry.id   425bae5102fec61e1c2170b8019d0248
#
_cell.length_a   1.000
_cell.length_b   1.000
_cell.length_c   1.000
_cell.angle_alpha   90.00
_cell.angle_beta   90.00
_cell.angle_gamma   90.00
#
_symmetry.space_group_name_H-M   'P 1'
#
loop_
_entity.id
_entity.type
_entity.pdbx_description
1 polymer ?
#
loop_
_entity_poly.entity_id
_entity_poly.type
_entity_poly.pdbx_seq_one_letter_code
_entity_poly.pdbx_strand_id
1 'polypeptide(L)'
;AHKHELLMSVWLHDIGKLVIPLEVMNKDARLLPEQKTAILHRFEKIRLLIQIASLKGEISVETMQEREEELQKAQETILRANTAGFCPDDLREEVCRIHEKTYMEEDGSEKPWLEEEEFQMLMIRRGTLSEEERAVMESHVVITDKLLSEIRFSKELSHVREWAASHHELLNGSGYPKHLTADQIPMEVRI
;
A
#
# COMPACT_ATOMS: atom_id res chain seq x y z
N ALA A 1 -28.07 -28.13 10.40
CA ALA A 1 -27.33 -27.23 11.36
C ALA A 1 -26.04 -26.71 10.70
N HIS A 2 -25.11 -27.54 10.28
CA HIS A 2 -23.79 -27.18 9.76
C HIS A 2 -23.79 -26.16 8.60
N LYS A 3 -24.74 -26.28 7.65
CA LYS A 3 -24.84 -25.34 6.51
C LYS A 3 -25.23 -23.93 6.94
N HIS A 4 -26.12 -23.78 7.91
CA HIS A 4 -26.51 -22.44 8.42
C HIS A 4 -25.39 -21.81 9.24
N GLU A 5 -24.65 -22.61 9.98
CA GLU A 5 -23.51 -22.17 10.77
C GLU A 5 -22.39 -21.64 9.85
N LEU A 6 -22.07 -22.39 8.78
CA LEU A 6 -21.11 -21.97 7.77
C LEU A 6 -21.53 -20.67 7.07
N LEU A 7 -22.79 -20.59 6.63
CA LEU A 7 -23.30 -19.36 6.00
C LEU A 7 -23.23 -18.15 6.94
N MET A 8 -23.55 -18.33 8.21
CA MET A 8 -23.47 -17.25 9.18
C MET A 8 -22.02 -16.80 9.41
N SER A 9 -21.07 -17.74 9.49
CA SER A 9 -19.65 -17.40 9.64
C SER A 9 -19.13 -16.65 8.40
N VAL A 10 -19.53 -17.06 7.19
CA VAL A 10 -19.18 -16.37 5.94
C VAL A 10 -19.78 -14.96 5.87
N TRP A 11 -20.99 -14.73 6.38
CA TRP A 11 -21.56 -13.38 6.40
C TRP A 11 -20.92 -12.45 7.43
N LEU A 12 -20.38 -13.01 8.51
CA LEU A 12 -19.84 -12.24 9.63
C LEU A 12 -18.31 -12.15 9.64
N HIS A 13 -17.60 -12.87 8.75
CA HIS A 13 -16.14 -12.95 8.80
C HIS A 13 -15.45 -11.59 8.74
N ASP A 14 -16.01 -10.65 8.02
CA ASP A 14 -15.48 -9.31 7.77
C ASP A 14 -16.14 -8.20 8.58
N ILE A 15 -16.97 -8.51 9.59
CA ILE A 15 -17.66 -7.48 10.38
C ILE A 15 -16.69 -6.51 11.07
N GLY A 16 -15.49 -6.96 11.38
CA GLY A 16 -14.43 -6.13 11.96
C GLY A 16 -13.94 -5.02 11.02
N LYS A 17 -14.16 -5.13 9.71
CA LYS A 17 -13.81 -4.08 8.74
C LYS A 17 -14.60 -2.79 8.94
N LEU A 18 -15.75 -2.84 9.62
CA LEU A 18 -16.54 -1.64 9.97
C LEU A 18 -15.76 -0.64 10.84
N VAL A 19 -14.70 -1.08 11.51
CA VAL A 19 -13.88 -0.25 12.39
C VAL A 19 -12.55 0.16 11.75
N ILE A 20 -12.20 -0.44 10.61
CA ILE A 20 -10.97 -0.10 9.88
C ILE A 20 -11.14 1.27 9.20
N PRO A 21 -10.14 2.18 9.31
CA PRO A 21 -10.17 3.47 8.61
C PRO A 21 -10.36 3.31 7.10
N LEU A 22 -11.27 4.11 6.52
CA LEU A 22 -11.59 4.01 5.09
C LEU A 22 -10.40 4.31 4.19
N GLU A 23 -9.49 5.17 4.62
CA GLU A 23 -8.24 5.48 3.92
C GLU A 23 -7.31 4.27 3.78
N VAL A 24 -7.30 3.36 4.76
CA VAL A 24 -6.55 2.10 4.70
C VAL A 24 -7.32 1.08 3.86
N MET A 25 -8.64 0.97 4.09
CA MET A 25 -9.47 -0.05 3.45
C MET A 25 -9.61 0.19 1.93
N ASN A 26 -9.68 1.45 1.49
CA ASN A 26 -9.89 1.83 0.10
C ASN A 26 -8.60 2.26 -0.62
N LYS A 27 -7.43 2.04 -0.02
CA LYS A 27 -6.15 2.47 -0.59
C LYS A 27 -5.81 1.66 -1.84
N ASP A 28 -5.93 2.29 -2.99
CA ASP A 28 -5.73 1.71 -4.33
C ASP A 28 -4.32 1.95 -4.91
N ALA A 29 -3.53 2.82 -4.26
CA ALA A 29 -2.19 3.19 -4.67
C ALA A 29 -1.25 3.31 -3.45
N ARG A 30 0.08 3.20 -3.66
CA ARG A 30 1.08 3.29 -2.58
C ARG A 30 1.13 4.67 -1.94
N LEU A 31 1.18 5.70 -2.78
CA LEU A 31 1.18 7.10 -2.34
C LEU A 31 -0.23 7.57 -2.01
N LEU A 32 -0.35 8.36 -0.97
CA LEU A 32 -1.58 9.11 -0.71
C LEU A 32 -1.82 10.14 -1.83
N PRO A 33 -3.07 10.56 -2.10
CA PRO A 33 -3.37 11.55 -3.13
C PRO A 33 -2.58 12.86 -2.97
N GLU A 34 -2.36 13.30 -1.72
CA GLU A 34 -1.59 14.49 -1.39
C GLU A 34 -0.11 14.33 -1.72
N GLN A 35 0.48 13.18 -1.41
CA GLN A 35 1.88 12.84 -1.73
C GLN A 35 2.09 12.80 -3.25
N LYS A 36 1.20 12.12 -3.98
CA LYS A 36 1.23 12.09 -5.45
C LYS A 36 1.17 13.49 -6.03
N THR A 37 0.27 14.34 -5.53
CA THR A 37 0.12 15.72 -5.98
C THR A 37 1.38 16.55 -5.68
N ALA A 38 1.96 16.38 -4.50
CA ALA A 38 3.21 17.05 -4.10
C ALA A 38 4.38 16.67 -5.03
N ILE A 39 4.51 15.39 -5.37
CA ILE A 39 5.52 14.92 -6.34
C ILE A 39 5.30 15.58 -7.71
N LEU A 40 4.08 15.58 -8.23
CA LEU A 40 3.78 16.17 -9.53
C LEU A 40 4.08 17.67 -9.57
N HIS A 41 3.73 18.42 -8.53
CA HIS A 41 4.08 19.85 -8.42
C HIS A 41 5.59 20.06 -8.32
N ARG A 42 6.31 19.20 -7.58
CA ARG A 42 7.79 19.25 -7.48
C ARG A 42 8.43 19.03 -8.84
N PHE A 43 7.96 18.04 -9.60
CA PHE A 43 8.46 17.74 -10.93
C PHE A 43 8.17 18.87 -11.92
N GLU A 44 7.00 19.50 -11.84
CA GLU A 44 6.69 20.70 -12.64
C GLU A 44 7.61 21.88 -12.28
N LYS A 45 7.86 22.09 -10.99
CA LYS A 45 8.82 23.12 -10.54
C LYS A 45 10.22 22.84 -11.08
N ILE A 46 10.70 21.61 -11.01
CA ILE A 46 12.01 21.21 -11.55
C ILE A 46 12.08 21.52 -13.06
N ARG A 47 11.02 21.18 -13.81
CA ARG A 47 10.92 21.48 -15.25
C ARG A 47 11.06 22.97 -15.51
N LEU A 48 10.33 23.80 -14.79
CA LEU A 48 10.41 25.28 -14.92
C LEU A 48 11.82 25.79 -14.58
N LEU A 49 12.48 25.28 -13.57
CA LEU A 49 13.86 25.65 -13.21
C LEU A 49 14.84 25.31 -14.36
N ILE A 50 14.69 24.14 -14.99
CA ILE A 50 15.49 23.71 -16.14
C ILE A 50 15.28 24.69 -17.31
N GLN A 51 14.03 25.07 -17.61
CA GLN A 51 13.69 26.02 -18.68
C GLN A 51 14.27 27.41 -18.40
N ILE A 52 14.15 27.89 -17.17
CA ILE A 52 14.72 29.18 -16.73
C ILE A 52 16.26 29.17 -16.90
N ALA A 53 16.94 28.09 -16.53
CA ALA A 53 18.39 27.97 -16.69
C ALA A 53 18.79 28.02 -18.17
N SER A 54 18.02 27.42 -19.09
CA SER A 54 18.26 27.53 -20.53
C SER A 54 17.99 28.95 -21.06
N LEU A 55 16.94 29.61 -20.62
CA LEU A 55 16.63 30.99 -21.02
C LEU A 55 17.71 31.99 -20.52
N LYS A 56 18.30 31.72 -19.37
CA LYS A 56 19.45 32.51 -18.85
C LYS A 56 20.78 32.19 -19.56
N GLY A 57 20.83 31.18 -20.40
CA GLY A 57 22.06 30.71 -21.06
C GLY A 57 23.01 29.94 -20.15
N GLU A 58 22.54 29.47 -19.01
CA GLU A 58 23.31 28.66 -18.05
C GLU A 58 23.49 27.21 -18.55
N ILE A 59 22.52 26.71 -19.35
CA ILE A 59 22.56 25.42 -20.03
C ILE A 59 22.15 25.56 -21.49
N SER A 60 22.59 24.65 -22.35
CA SER A 60 22.18 24.61 -23.76
C SER A 60 20.75 24.11 -23.94
N VAL A 61 20.15 24.34 -25.09
CA VAL A 61 18.81 23.83 -25.44
C VAL A 61 18.83 22.30 -25.47
N GLU A 62 19.88 21.69 -25.96
CA GLU A 62 20.05 20.24 -26.01
C GLU A 62 20.07 19.65 -24.58
N THR A 63 20.84 20.25 -23.68
CA THR A 63 20.88 19.85 -22.26
C THR A 63 19.53 20.03 -21.57
N MET A 64 18.80 21.08 -21.89
CA MET A 64 17.45 21.29 -21.39
C MET A 64 16.53 20.15 -21.82
N GLN A 65 16.54 19.79 -23.10
CA GLN A 65 15.73 18.70 -23.65
C GLN A 65 16.05 17.36 -22.99
N GLU A 66 17.34 17.02 -22.86
CA GLU A 66 17.79 15.79 -22.18
C GLU A 66 17.28 15.70 -20.73
N ARG A 67 17.36 16.80 -19.97
CA ARG A 67 16.88 16.86 -18.58
C ARG A 67 15.36 16.76 -18.49
N GLU A 68 14.62 17.39 -19.40
CA GLU A 68 13.17 17.27 -19.46
C GLU A 68 12.71 15.84 -19.78
N GLU A 69 13.38 15.17 -20.71
CA GLU A 69 13.12 13.75 -21.05
C GLU A 69 13.41 12.83 -19.83
N GLU A 70 14.50 13.09 -19.13
CA GLU A 70 14.85 12.36 -17.91
C GLU A 70 13.79 12.55 -16.82
N LEU A 71 13.34 13.78 -16.61
CA LEU A 71 12.29 14.11 -15.66
C LEU A 71 10.96 13.45 -16.01
N GLN A 72 10.60 13.43 -17.29
CA GLN A 72 9.40 12.76 -17.76
C GLN A 72 9.46 11.24 -17.52
N LYS A 73 10.57 10.59 -17.86
CA LYS A 73 10.78 9.16 -17.62
C LYS A 73 10.67 8.82 -16.12
N ALA A 74 11.27 9.65 -15.27
CA ALA A 74 11.18 9.49 -13.82
C ALA A 74 9.73 9.62 -13.32
N GLN A 75 8.97 10.58 -13.81
CA GLN A 75 7.56 10.74 -13.47
C GLN A 75 6.73 9.51 -13.90
N GLU A 76 6.93 9.00 -15.10
CA GLU A 76 6.26 7.79 -15.59
C GLU A 76 6.61 6.57 -14.73
N THR A 77 7.88 6.42 -14.34
CA THR A 77 8.35 5.35 -13.45
C THR A 77 7.66 5.42 -12.08
N ILE A 78 7.59 6.61 -11.48
CA ILE A 78 6.90 6.83 -10.19
C ILE A 78 5.41 6.47 -10.29
N LEU A 79 4.72 6.93 -11.33
CA LEU A 79 3.30 6.65 -11.53
C LEU A 79 3.04 5.16 -11.73
N ARG A 80 3.92 4.46 -12.46
CA ARG A 80 3.87 3.01 -12.65
C ARG A 80 4.10 2.27 -11.33
N ALA A 81 5.14 2.66 -10.57
CA ALA A 81 5.42 2.07 -9.26
C ALA A 81 4.27 2.30 -8.26
N ASN A 82 3.63 3.47 -8.30
CA ASN A 82 2.55 3.83 -7.39
C ASN A 82 1.34 2.88 -7.48
N THR A 83 1.00 2.40 -8.67
CA THR A 83 -0.21 1.59 -8.91
C THR A 83 0.07 0.11 -9.17
N ALA A 84 1.34 -0.31 -9.23
CA ALA A 84 1.70 -1.71 -9.49
C ALA A 84 1.27 -2.61 -8.33
N GLY A 85 0.49 -3.67 -8.60
CA GLY A 85 0.14 -4.67 -7.59
C GLY A 85 1.36 -5.45 -7.07
N PHE A 86 2.38 -5.61 -7.93
CA PHE A 86 3.70 -6.12 -7.60
C PHE A 86 4.75 -5.20 -8.23
N CYS A 87 5.71 -4.76 -7.43
CA CYS A 87 6.82 -3.92 -7.87
C CYS A 87 8.05 -4.80 -8.07
N PRO A 88 8.43 -5.12 -9.33
CA PRO A 88 9.59 -5.96 -9.63
C PRO A 88 10.90 -5.24 -9.31
N ASP A 89 11.99 -5.99 -9.22
CA ASP A 89 13.26 -5.46 -8.74
C ASP A 89 13.85 -4.40 -9.69
N ASP A 90 13.67 -4.55 -11.02
CA ASP A 90 14.07 -3.56 -12.01
C ASP A 90 13.37 -2.20 -11.82
N LEU A 91 12.06 -2.23 -11.57
CA LEU A 91 11.28 -1.01 -11.28
C LEU A 91 11.71 -0.36 -9.96
N ARG A 92 12.02 -1.16 -8.94
CA ARG A 92 12.53 -0.67 -7.66
C ARG A 92 13.91 -0.03 -7.82
N GLU A 93 14.80 -0.62 -8.62
CA GLU A 93 16.09 -0.01 -8.93
C GLU A 93 15.95 1.34 -9.65
N GLU A 94 14.97 1.47 -10.57
CA GLU A 94 14.67 2.75 -11.20
C GLU A 94 14.20 3.79 -10.17
N VAL A 95 13.33 3.41 -9.23
CA VAL A 95 12.88 4.28 -8.14
C VAL A 95 14.05 4.69 -7.23
N CYS A 96 14.98 3.78 -6.92
CA CYS A 96 16.20 4.11 -6.16
C CYS A 96 17.03 5.19 -6.88
N ARG A 97 17.27 5.04 -8.20
CA ARG A 97 18.02 6.03 -8.98
C ARG A 97 17.31 7.41 -9.00
N ILE A 98 15.98 7.44 -8.96
CA ILE A 98 15.22 8.69 -8.89
C ILE A 98 15.37 9.32 -7.50
N HIS A 99 15.35 8.52 -6.43
CA HIS A 99 15.52 9.01 -5.06
C HIS A 99 16.90 9.62 -4.80
N GLU A 100 17.95 9.14 -5.47
CA GLU A 100 19.30 9.70 -5.39
C GLU A 100 19.44 11.07 -6.08
N LYS A 101 18.43 11.51 -6.85
CA LYS A 101 18.46 12.77 -7.59
C LYS A 101 18.01 13.93 -6.73
N THR A 102 18.69 15.05 -6.96
CA THR A 102 18.39 16.32 -6.29
C THR A 102 18.21 17.44 -7.31
N TYR A 103 17.67 18.56 -6.88
CA TYR A 103 17.60 19.80 -7.63
C TYR A 103 17.90 20.98 -6.72
N MET A 104 18.37 22.08 -7.33
CA MET A 104 18.63 23.31 -6.61
C MET A 104 17.38 24.20 -6.62
N GLU A 105 16.98 24.65 -5.44
CA GLU A 105 15.97 25.68 -5.27
C GLU A 105 16.51 27.08 -5.63
N GLU A 106 15.61 28.05 -5.80
CA GLU A 106 15.98 29.45 -6.10
C GLU A 106 16.82 30.08 -4.96
N ASP A 107 16.62 29.63 -3.74
CA ASP A 107 17.39 30.10 -2.57
C ASP A 107 18.77 29.43 -2.44
N GLY A 108 19.12 28.55 -3.38
CA GLY A 108 20.38 27.81 -3.37
C GLY A 108 20.37 26.55 -2.49
N SER A 109 19.23 26.17 -1.90
CA SER A 109 19.11 24.93 -1.16
C SER A 109 18.94 23.72 -2.11
N GLU A 110 19.58 22.61 -1.76
CA GLU A 110 19.43 21.36 -2.48
C GLU A 110 18.26 20.56 -1.93
N LYS A 111 17.38 20.05 -2.81
CA LYS A 111 16.19 19.28 -2.46
C LYS A 111 16.14 17.97 -3.24
N PRO A 112 15.63 16.88 -2.65
CA PRO A 112 15.48 15.60 -3.34
C PRO A 112 14.33 15.63 -4.36
N TRP A 113 14.40 14.77 -5.36
CA TRP A 113 13.29 14.52 -6.28
C TRP A 113 12.14 13.75 -5.60
N LEU A 114 12.47 12.86 -4.67
CA LEU A 114 11.54 12.12 -3.82
C LEU A 114 11.92 12.30 -2.36
N GLU A 115 10.97 12.67 -1.52
CA GLU A 115 11.14 12.66 -0.08
C GLU A 115 11.25 11.23 0.45
N GLU A 116 11.88 11.04 1.61
CA GLU A 116 12.12 9.70 2.18
C GLU A 116 10.82 8.90 2.36
N GLU A 117 9.76 9.52 2.88
CA GLU A 117 8.47 8.86 3.08
C GLU A 117 7.83 8.41 1.75
N GLU A 118 7.92 9.24 0.70
CA GLU A 118 7.42 8.94 -0.64
C GLU A 118 8.20 7.75 -1.25
N PHE A 119 9.52 7.76 -1.09
CA PHE A 119 10.40 6.69 -1.54
C PHE A 119 10.06 5.37 -0.85
N GLN A 120 9.95 5.35 0.49
CA GLN A 120 9.61 4.14 1.23
C GLN A 120 8.28 3.53 0.79
N MET A 121 7.28 4.37 0.52
CA MET A 121 5.99 3.90 0.02
C MET A 121 6.11 3.27 -1.38
N LEU A 122 6.86 3.88 -2.30
CA LEU A 122 7.08 3.36 -3.65
C LEU A 122 7.88 2.04 -3.66
N MET A 123 8.70 1.81 -2.63
CA MET A 123 9.51 0.59 -2.45
C MET A 123 8.73 -0.62 -1.95
N ILE A 124 7.45 -0.48 -1.60
CA ILE A 124 6.59 -1.61 -1.21
C ILE A 124 6.55 -2.64 -2.34
N ARG A 125 6.94 -3.88 -2.04
CA ARG A 125 7.07 -4.93 -3.06
C ARG A 125 5.72 -5.49 -3.53
N ARG A 126 4.76 -5.66 -2.60
CA ARG A 126 3.43 -6.22 -2.88
C ARG A 126 2.32 -5.40 -2.25
N GLY A 127 1.32 -5.09 -3.06
CA GLY A 127 0.16 -4.30 -2.64
C GLY A 127 0.47 -2.82 -2.50
N THR A 128 -0.39 -2.12 -1.78
CA THR A 128 -0.40 -0.66 -1.65
C THR A 128 -0.21 -0.20 -0.21
N LEU A 129 -0.29 -1.10 0.76
CA LEU A 129 -0.25 -0.80 2.19
C LEU A 129 1.18 -0.88 2.74
N SER A 130 1.57 0.09 3.58
CA SER A 130 2.76 -0.03 4.43
C SER A 130 2.61 -1.17 5.44
N GLU A 131 3.68 -1.50 6.18
CA GLU A 131 3.61 -2.53 7.23
C GLU A 131 2.63 -2.13 8.35
N GLU A 132 2.62 -0.86 8.74
CA GLU A 132 1.70 -0.31 9.73
C GLU A 132 0.24 -0.35 9.24
N GLU A 133 -0.01 0.10 8.00
CA GLU A 133 -1.34 0.05 7.39
C GLU A 133 -1.82 -1.40 7.21
N ARG A 134 -0.92 -2.31 6.88
CA ARG A 134 -1.23 -3.74 6.79
C ARG A 134 -1.62 -4.30 8.15
N ALA A 135 -0.88 -3.97 9.22
CA ALA A 135 -1.22 -4.40 10.57
C ALA A 135 -2.60 -3.85 11.00
N VAL A 136 -2.92 -2.60 10.64
CA VAL A 136 -4.26 -2.03 10.85
C VAL A 136 -5.31 -2.82 10.07
N MET A 137 -5.08 -3.14 8.79
CA MET A 137 -6.00 -3.93 7.98
C MET A 137 -6.19 -5.33 8.56
N GLU A 138 -5.12 -6.02 8.94
CA GLU A 138 -5.17 -7.38 9.51
C GLU A 138 -5.88 -7.43 10.87
N SER A 139 -5.90 -6.33 11.60
CA SER A 139 -6.59 -6.23 12.90
C SER A 139 -8.10 -6.48 12.81
N HIS A 140 -8.72 -6.36 11.61
CA HIS A 140 -10.15 -6.62 11.44
C HIS A 140 -10.55 -8.02 11.90
N VAL A 141 -9.67 -9.02 11.79
CA VAL A 141 -9.93 -10.40 12.23
C VAL A 141 -10.06 -10.47 13.75
N VAL A 142 -9.13 -9.81 14.46
CA VAL A 142 -9.16 -9.72 15.93
C VAL A 142 -10.41 -8.94 16.39
N ILE A 143 -10.77 -7.87 15.66
CA ILE A 143 -11.98 -7.09 15.94
C ILE A 143 -13.24 -7.94 15.67
N THR A 144 -13.26 -8.72 14.58
CA THR A 144 -14.35 -9.69 14.29
C THR A 144 -14.51 -10.65 15.46
N ASP A 145 -13.43 -11.28 15.93
CA ASP A 145 -13.46 -12.20 17.08
C ASP A 145 -14.03 -11.52 18.32
N LYS A 146 -13.60 -10.29 18.61
CA LYS A 146 -14.05 -9.50 19.75
C LYS A 146 -15.53 -9.15 19.64
N LEU A 147 -16.00 -8.66 18.48
CA LEU A 147 -17.41 -8.32 18.27
C LEU A 147 -18.29 -9.55 18.41
N LEU A 148 -17.90 -10.68 17.82
CA LEU A 148 -18.67 -11.92 17.88
C LEU A 148 -18.63 -12.57 19.28
N SER A 149 -17.66 -12.25 20.12
CA SER A 149 -17.60 -12.73 21.51
C SER A 149 -18.70 -12.17 22.38
N GLU A 150 -19.26 -10.99 22.03
CA GLU A 150 -20.36 -10.36 22.75
C GLU A 150 -21.74 -10.95 22.36
N ILE A 151 -21.79 -11.78 21.31
CA ILE A 151 -23.01 -12.40 20.82
C ILE A 151 -23.19 -13.79 21.45
N ARG A 152 -24.32 -14.02 22.06
CA ARG A 152 -24.69 -15.36 22.57
C ARG A 152 -25.30 -16.21 21.45
N PHE A 153 -24.46 -16.96 20.78
CA PHE A 153 -24.90 -17.92 19.75
C PHE A 153 -25.62 -19.12 20.40
N SER A 154 -26.61 -19.68 19.69
CA SER A 154 -27.23 -20.97 20.06
C SER A 154 -26.23 -22.12 19.89
N LYS A 155 -26.54 -23.30 20.45
CA LYS A 155 -25.71 -24.50 20.28
C LYS A 155 -25.52 -24.89 18.80
N GLU A 156 -26.46 -24.55 17.93
CA GLU A 156 -26.40 -24.83 16.50
C GLU A 156 -25.47 -23.88 15.72
N LEU A 157 -25.06 -22.80 16.34
CA LEU A 157 -24.20 -21.74 15.78
C LEU A 157 -22.93 -21.52 16.63
N SER A 158 -22.52 -22.55 17.39
CA SER A 158 -21.44 -22.43 18.37
C SER A 158 -20.05 -22.17 17.75
N HIS A 159 -19.83 -22.56 16.50
CA HIS A 159 -18.55 -22.39 15.81
C HIS A 159 -18.47 -21.12 14.94
N VAL A 160 -19.57 -20.36 14.80
CA VAL A 160 -19.63 -19.16 13.93
C VAL A 160 -18.50 -18.21 14.25
N ARG A 161 -18.26 -17.91 15.53
CA ARG A 161 -17.19 -17.01 15.95
C ARG A 161 -15.80 -17.54 15.54
N GLU A 162 -15.53 -18.81 15.84
CA GLU A 162 -14.24 -19.46 15.56
C GLU A 162 -13.96 -19.46 14.05
N TRP A 163 -14.92 -19.87 13.24
CA TRP A 163 -14.77 -19.95 11.78
C TRP A 163 -14.62 -18.57 11.16
N ALA A 164 -15.44 -17.60 11.60
CA ALA A 164 -15.36 -16.22 11.13
C ALA A 164 -14.00 -15.57 11.48
N ALA A 165 -13.47 -15.84 12.68
CA ALA A 165 -12.20 -15.25 13.13
C ALA A 165 -10.95 -16.01 12.67
N SER A 166 -11.09 -17.02 11.81
CA SER A 166 -9.96 -17.83 11.33
C SER A 166 -9.82 -17.83 9.80
N HIS A 167 -10.60 -17.02 9.08
CA HIS A 167 -10.66 -17.03 7.61
C HIS A 167 -9.35 -16.57 6.93
N HIS A 168 -8.43 -15.95 7.64
CA HIS A 168 -7.08 -15.59 7.17
C HIS A 168 -5.99 -16.54 7.67
N GLU A 169 -6.33 -17.62 8.36
CA GLU A 169 -5.36 -18.64 8.70
C GLU A 169 -4.93 -19.43 7.47
N LEU A 170 -3.67 -19.77 7.38
CA LEU A 170 -3.08 -20.53 6.27
C LEU A 170 -2.55 -21.88 6.75
N LEU A 171 -2.70 -22.92 5.94
CA LEU A 171 -2.32 -24.29 6.28
C LEU A 171 -0.85 -24.47 6.68
N ASN A 172 0.01 -23.57 6.23
CA ASN A 172 1.44 -23.56 6.55
C ASN A 172 1.80 -22.76 7.81
N GLY A 173 0.82 -22.24 8.56
CA GLY A 173 1.03 -21.45 9.77
C GLY A 173 1.47 -19.99 9.54
N SER A 174 1.52 -19.52 8.29
CA SER A 174 1.86 -18.13 7.98
C SER A 174 0.64 -17.19 7.96
N GLY A 175 -0.55 -17.72 8.25
CA GLY A 175 -1.78 -16.94 8.39
C GLY A 175 -1.85 -16.17 9.70
N TYR A 176 -2.94 -15.49 9.93
CA TYR A 176 -3.19 -14.68 11.13
C TYR A 176 -4.65 -14.81 11.59
N PRO A 177 -5.01 -14.50 12.83
CA PRO A 177 -4.19 -13.90 13.89
C PRO A 177 -3.48 -14.94 14.80
N LYS A 178 -3.81 -16.24 14.71
CA LYS A 178 -3.35 -17.28 15.66
C LYS A 178 -2.21 -18.13 15.10
N HIS A 179 -1.86 -17.96 13.82
CA HIS A 179 -0.83 -18.74 13.11
C HIS A 179 -1.07 -20.25 13.18
N LEU A 180 -2.34 -20.65 12.96
CA LEU A 180 -2.76 -22.06 13.01
C LEU A 180 -2.16 -22.87 11.87
N THR A 181 -1.83 -24.12 12.14
CA THR A 181 -1.35 -25.09 11.14
C THR A 181 -2.49 -25.98 10.63
N ALA A 182 -2.23 -26.74 9.55
CA ALA A 182 -3.23 -27.53 8.86
C ALA A 182 -4.06 -28.47 9.76
N ASP A 183 -3.45 -29.04 10.80
CA ASP A 183 -4.12 -29.91 11.77
C ASP A 183 -5.04 -29.17 12.74
N GLN A 184 -4.86 -27.86 12.88
CA GLN A 184 -5.61 -26.99 13.79
C GLN A 184 -6.75 -26.24 13.08
N ILE A 185 -6.69 -26.10 11.76
CA ILE A 185 -7.70 -25.37 10.98
C ILE A 185 -8.85 -26.33 10.60
N PRO A 186 -10.09 -26.05 11.05
CA PRO A 186 -11.28 -26.82 10.65
C PRO A 186 -11.49 -26.82 9.14
N MET A 187 -12.14 -27.87 8.61
CA MET A 187 -12.43 -27.98 7.18
C MET A 187 -13.30 -26.80 6.68
N GLU A 188 -14.21 -26.33 7.50
CA GLU A 188 -15.14 -25.23 7.21
C GLU A 188 -14.42 -23.88 7.02
N VAL A 189 -13.26 -23.72 7.60
CA VAL A 189 -12.41 -22.52 7.42
C VAL A 189 -11.55 -22.59 6.17
N ARG A 190 -11.34 -23.79 5.60
CA ARG A 190 -10.51 -24.01 4.41
C ARG A 190 -11.25 -23.75 3.09
N ILE A 191 -12.54 -23.52 3.15
CA ILE A 191 -13.43 -23.29 2.01
C ILE A 191 -13.39 -21.79 1.63
#